data_d8633ccc20aa8893ce44dacb65bcd9df
#
_entry.id   d8633ccc20aa8893ce44dacb65bcd9df
#
_cell.length_a   1.000
_cell.length_b   1.000
_cell.length_c   1.000
_cell.angle_alpha   90.00
_cell.angle_beta   90.00
_cell.angle_gamma   90.00
#
_symmetry.space_group_name_H-M   'P 1'
#
loop_
_entity.id
_entity.type
_entity.pdbx_description
1 polymer ?
#
loop_
_entity_poly.entity_id
_entity_poly.type
_entity_poly.pdbx_seq_one_letter_code
_entity_poly.pdbx_strand_id
1 'polypeptide(L)'
;QLGFTTLSALVASTSLVVTVIPSMLDVASMAQFLQLTSSLMATIADVGASPDWDFMRFLITRFEPNDGPQTQMAAFLRTMFTDDVLTQPFLKSSAVSDAGLTQQTLFEIARTDFHRQTYDRAIESINGVVAEVEGLIKTAWGRK
;
A
#
# COMPACT_ATOMS: atom_id res chain seq x y z
N GLN A 1 10.98 -15.03 -6.22
CA GLN A 1 11.13 -16.02 -5.15
C GLN A 1 10.92 -15.32 -3.81
N LEU A 2 9.96 -15.79 -2.99
CA LEU A 2 9.77 -15.29 -1.62
C LEU A 2 10.92 -15.78 -0.74
N GLY A 3 11.68 -14.85 -0.18
CA GLY A 3 12.74 -15.18 0.77
C GLY A 3 12.17 -15.61 2.13
N PHE A 4 13.00 -16.30 2.93
CA PHE A 4 12.60 -16.76 4.27
C PHE A 4 12.08 -15.62 5.16
N THR A 5 12.70 -14.45 5.12
CA THR A 5 12.28 -13.27 5.88
C THR A 5 10.87 -12.81 5.48
N THR A 6 10.57 -12.79 4.17
CA THR A 6 9.23 -12.42 3.67
C THR A 6 8.18 -13.43 4.14
N LEU A 7 8.50 -14.72 4.09
CA LEU A 7 7.61 -15.77 4.58
C LEU A 7 7.31 -15.62 6.06
N SER A 8 8.35 -15.40 6.86
CA SER A 8 8.21 -15.19 8.31
C SER A 8 7.35 -13.96 8.62
N ALA A 9 7.54 -12.87 7.87
CA ALA A 9 6.73 -11.66 8.03
C ALA A 9 5.26 -11.90 7.67
N LEU A 10 4.97 -12.61 6.58
CA LEU A 10 3.60 -12.94 6.16
C LEU A 10 2.88 -13.80 7.22
N VAL A 11 3.56 -14.79 7.77
CA VAL A 11 2.99 -15.70 8.79
C VAL A 11 2.78 -14.97 10.12
N ALA A 12 3.68 -14.06 10.48
CA ALA A 12 3.59 -13.29 11.74
C ALA A 12 2.62 -12.12 11.67
N SER A 13 2.17 -11.73 10.47
CA SER A 13 1.29 -10.57 10.27
C SER A 13 -0.17 -10.91 10.57
N THR A 14 -0.87 -9.98 11.19
CA THR A 14 -2.32 -10.05 11.41
C THR A 14 -3.12 -9.40 10.29
N SER A 15 -2.48 -8.55 9.49
CA SER A 15 -3.10 -7.86 8.36
C SER A 15 -2.04 -7.49 7.33
N LEU A 16 -2.46 -7.32 6.07
CA LEU A 16 -1.57 -6.97 4.98
C LEU A 16 -2.05 -5.71 4.26
N VAL A 17 -1.10 -4.81 3.98
CA VAL A 17 -1.27 -3.74 2.99
C VAL A 17 -0.24 -3.95 1.89
N VAL A 18 -0.71 -4.29 0.70
CA VAL A 18 0.12 -4.55 -0.48
C VAL A 18 0.20 -3.27 -1.31
N THR A 19 1.38 -2.69 -1.41
CA THR A 19 1.59 -1.48 -2.22
C THR A 19 1.77 -1.83 -3.68
N VAL A 20 1.15 -1.06 -4.57
CA VAL A 20 1.26 -1.23 -6.02
C VAL A 20 1.37 0.14 -6.71
N ILE A 21 2.33 0.27 -7.62
CA ILE A 21 2.37 1.40 -8.54
C ILE A 21 1.44 1.04 -9.72
N PRO A 22 0.58 1.95 -10.18
CA PRO A 22 -0.36 1.65 -11.27
C PRO A 22 0.36 1.64 -12.63
N SER A 23 1.22 0.65 -12.83
CA SER A 23 1.92 0.34 -14.07
C SER A 23 1.75 -1.14 -14.43
N MET A 24 1.86 -1.47 -15.71
CA MET A 24 1.73 -2.87 -16.17
C MET A 24 2.75 -3.79 -15.51
N LEU A 25 3.99 -3.35 -15.34
CA LEU A 25 5.05 -4.15 -14.75
C LEU A 25 4.78 -4.44 -13.27
N ASP A 26 4.36 -3.42 -12.53
CA ASP A 26 4.08 -3.55 -11.10
C ASP A 26 2.84 -4.40 -10.85
N VAL A 27 1.80 -4.25 -11.69
CA VAL A 27 0.59 -5.09 -11.62
C VAL A 27 0.91 -6.56 -11.93
N ALA A 28 1.77 -6.83 -12.92
CA ALA A 28 2.21 -8.19 -13.21
C ALA A 28 3.03 -8.78 -12.05
N SER A 29 3.91 -7.99 -11.45
CA SER A 29 4.69 -8.39 -10.27
C SER A 29 3.80 -8.66 -9.06
N MET A 30 2.79 -7.84 -8.85
CA MET A 30 1.78 -8.04 -7.80
C MET A 30 1.01 -9.35 -8.02
N ALA A 31 0.56 -9.63 -9.25
CA ALA A 31 -0.13 -10.87 -9.56
C ALA A 31 0.74 -12.10 -9.25
N GLN A 32 2.02 -12.06 -9.61
CA GLN A 32 2.98 -13.11 -9.27
C GLN A 32 3.16 -13.25 -7.74
N PHE A 33 3.26 -12.15 -7.02
CA PHE A 33 3.33 -12.16 -5.55
C PHE A 33 2.10 -12.82 -4.94
N LEU A 34 0.89 -12.49 -5.41
CA LEU A 34 -0.36 -13.08 -4.92
C LEU A 34 -0.43 -14.59 -5.18
N GLN A 35 0.01 -15.05 -6.35
CA GLN A 35 0.08 -16.47 -6.65
C GLN A 35 1.03 -17.22 -5.71
N LEU A 36 2.23 -16.67 -5.48
CA LEU A 36 3.21 -17.27 -4.57
C LEU A 36 2.69 -17.30 -3.14
N THR A 37 2.06 -16.22 -2.70
CA THR A 37 1.46 -16.13 -1.36
C THR A 37 0.33 -17.14 -1.19
N SER A 38 -0.56 -17.27 -2.16
CA SER A 38 -1.66 -18.24 -2.14
C SER A 38 -1.14 -19.69 -2.07
N SER A 39 -0.14 -20.02 -2.88
CA SER A 39 0.48 -21.36 -2.86
C SER A 39 1.14 -21.67 -1.52
N LEU A 40 1.78 -20.68 -0.91
CA LEU A 40 2.38 -20.80 0.42
C LEU A 40 1.31 -21.04 1.49
N MET A 41 0.23 -20.24 1.47
CA MET A 41 -0.85 -20.39 2.46
C MET A 41 -1.51 -21.75 2.38
N ALA A 42 -1.68 -22.28 1.18
CA ALA A 42 -2.16 -23.66 0.98
C ALA A 42 -1.22 -24.69 1.64
N THR A 43 0.09 -24.57 1.43
CA THR A 43 1.09 -25.47 2.05
C THR A 43 1.09 -25.38 3.57
N ILE A 44 0.95 -24.16 4.13
CA ILE A 44 0.88 -23.95 5.58
C ILE A 44 -0.41 -24.55 6.16
N ALA A 45 -1.52 -24.42 5.46
CA ALA A 45 -2.80 -25.01 5.86
C ALA A 45 -2.74 -26.55 5.91
N ASP A 46 -2.02 -27.18 4.98
CA ASP A 46 -1.82 -28.64 4.94
C ASP A 46 -1.08 -29.19 6.17
N VAL A 47 -0.26 -28.37 6.84
CA VAL A 47 0.41 -28.73 8.11
C VAL A 47 -0.36 -28.26 9.35
N GLY A 48 -1.59 -27.80 9.20
CA GLY A 48 -2.48 -27.44 10.29
C GLY A 48 -2.28 -26.04 10.87
N ALA A 49 -1.51 -25.18 10.21
CA ALA A 49 -1.39 -23.77 10.55
C ALA A 49 -2.19 -22.94 9.54
N SER A 50 -3.03 -22.04 10.01
CA SER A 50 -3.80 -21.13 9.17
C SER A 50 -3.51 -19.69 9.59
N PRO A 51 -2.62 -18.98 8.89
CA PRO A 51 -2.50 -17.55 9.08
C PRO A 51 -3.71 -16.89 8.41
N ASP A 52 -4.73 -16.61 9.22
CA ASP A 52 -5.86 -15.80 8.78
C ASP A 52 -5.54 -14.32 9.01
N TRP A 53 -5.49 -13.57 7.91
CA TRP A 53 -5.37 -12.12 8.02
C TRP A 53 -6.73 -11.49 8.29
N ASP A 54 -6.77 -10.56 9.23
CA ASP A 54 -7.97 -9.77 9.53
C ASP A 54 -8.45 -9.00 8.29
N PHE A 55 -7.49 -8.51 7.50
CA PHE A 55 -7.72 -7.94 6.18
C PHE A 55 -6.46 -7.98 5.31
N MET A 56 -6.67 -7.98 4.00
CA MET A 56 -5.66 -7.65 3.00
C MET A 56 -6.20 -6.53 2.12
N ARG A 57 -5.42 -5.46 1.93
CA ARG A 57 -5.80 -4.31 1.11
C ARG A 57 -4.66 -3.92 0.17
N PHE A 58 -5.04 -3.37 -0.99
CA PHE A 58 -4.10 -2.83 -1.97
C PHE A 58 -4.05 -1.32 -1.84
N LEU A 59 -2.86 -0.78 -1.70
CA LEU A 59 -2.60 0.66 -1.68
C LEU A 59 -1.93 1.07 -3.00
N ILE A 60 -2.63 1.88 -3.79
CA ILE A 60 -2.04 2.51 -4.97
C ILE A 60 -1.06 3.59 -4.49
N THR A 61 0.21 3.45 -4.87
CA THR A 61 1.29 4.36 -4.47
C THR A 61 1.91 5.06 -5.66
N ARG A 62 2.61 6.16 -5.41
CA ARG A 62 3.27 6.99 -6.44
C ARG A 62 2.33 7.39 -7.58
N PHE A 63 1.09 7.59 -7.25
CA PHE A 63 0.03 7.87 -8.21
C PHE A 63 0.11 9.31 -8.72
N GLU A 64 0.07 9.46 -10.03
CA GLU A 64 0.01 10.74 -10.73
C GLU A 64 -1.36 10.86 -11.43
N PRO A 65 -2.33 11.59 -10.87
CA PRO A 65 -3.69 11.67 -11.43
C PRO A 65 -3.76 12.23 -12.85
N ASN A 66 -2.75 13.00 -13.27
CA ASN A 66 -2.66 13.58 -14.60
C ASN A 66 -1.98 12.66 -15.63
N ASP A 67 -1.47 11.50 -15.19
CA ASP A 67 -0.91 10.48 -16.06
C ASP A 67 -2.03 9.55 -16.53
N GLY A 68 -2.38 9.62 -17.82
CA GLY A 68 -3.47 8.85 -18.40
C GLY A 68 -3.32 7.34 -18.24
N PRO A 69 -2.18 6.74 -18.60
CA PRO A 69 -1.88 5.32 -18.36
C PRO A 69 -2.03 4.90 -16.91
N GLN A 70 -1.52 5.68 -15.95
CA GLN A 70 -1.67 5.36 -14.52
C GLN A 70 -3.12 5.43 -14.07
N THR A 71 -3.88 6.42 -14.56
CA THR A 71 -5.30 6.56 -14.23
C THR A 71 -6.12 5.38 -14.76
N GLN A 72 -5.84 4.91 -15.97
CA GLN A 72 -6.48 3.73 -16.55
C GLN A 72 -6.13 2.46 -15.74
N MET A 73 -4.86 2.29 -15.37
CA MET A 73 -4.42 1.14 -14.58
C MET A 73 -5.00 1.17 -13.15
N ALA A 74 -5.09 2.34 -12.53
CA ALA A 74 -5.74 2.49 -11.23
C ALA A 74 -7.24 2.13 -11.30
N ALA A 75 -7.94 2.54 -12.36
CA ALA A 75 -9.33 2.17 -12.60
C ALA A 75 -9.49 0.66 -12.82
N PHE A 76 -8.58 0.04 -13.57
CA PHE A 76 -8.53 -1.42 -13.76
C PHE A 76 -8.36 -2.15 -12.42
N LEU A 77 -7.40 -1.76 -11.58
CA LEU A 77 -7.18 -2.35 -10.26
C LEU A 77 -8.44 -2.23 -9.37
N ARG A 78 -9.10 -1.08 -9.38
CA ARG A 78 -10.35 -0.87 -8.63
C ARG A 78 -11.50 -1.72 -9.13
N THR A 79 -11.56 -1.98 -10.44
CA THR A 79 -12.56 -2.87 -11.02
C THR A 79 -12.30 -4.33 -10.66
N MET A 80 -11.04 -4.74 -10.66
CA MET A 80 -10.65 -6.14 -10.36
C MET A 80 -10.75 -6.50 -8.89
N PHE A 81 -10.36 -5.60 -8.00
CA PHE A 81 -10.25 -5.87 -6.57
C PHE A 81 -11.29 -5.12 -5.71
N THR A 82 -12.11 -4.28 -6.34
CA THR A 82 -13.26 -3.60 -5.73
C THR A 82 -12.92 -2.96 -4.38
N ASP A 83 -13.55 -3.45 -3.30
CA ASP A 83 -13.41 -2.93 -1.94
C ASP A 83 -12.05 -3.26 -1.28
N ASP A 84 -11.26 -4.14 -1.90
CA ASP A 84 -9.92 -4.47 -1.40
C ASP A 84 -8.86 -3.42 -1.80
N VAL A 85 -9.18 -2.49 -2.70
CA VAL A 85 -8.31 -1.35 -3.01
C VAL A 85 -8.66 -0.17 -2.12
N LEU A 86 -7.68 0.35 -1.38
CA LEU A 86 -7.89 1.55 -0.56
C LEU A 86 -8.39 2.71 -1.41
N THR A 87 -9.34 3.47 -0.87
CA THR A 87 -9.97 4.61 -1.55
C THR A 87 -8.95 5.72 -1.78
N GLN A 88 -8.10 5.95 -0.79
CA GLN A 88 -7.06 6.98 -0.81
C GLN A 88 -5.77 6.45 -1.43
N PRO A 89 -5.34 6.95 -2.61
CA PRO A 89 -4.02 6.62 -3.13
C PRO A 89 -2.94 7.47 -2.46
N PHE A 90 -1.73 6.95 -2.38
CA PHE A 90 -0.56 7.75 -2.00
C PHE A 90 0.03 8.41 -3.26
N LEU A 91 -0.07 9.73 -3.31
CA LEU A 91 0.34 10.51 -4.48
C LEU A 91 1.86 10.59 -4.60
N LYS A 92 2.35 10.60 -5.82
CA LYS A 92 3.75 10.95 -6.11
C LYS A 92 3.97 12.42 -5.75
N SER A 93 5.04 12.69 -4.99
CA SER A 93 5.40 14.03 -4.57
C SER A 93 6.91 14.20 -4.47
N SER A 94 7.43 15.32 -5.00
CA SER A 94 8.84 15.70 -4.83
C SER A 94 9.16 15.97 -3.35
N ALA A 95 8.24 16.51 -2.58
CA ALA A 95 8.45 16.75 -1.14
C ALA A 95 8.81 15.48 -0.36
N VAL A 96 8.24 14.32 -0.74
CA VAL A 96 8.59 13.03 -0.14
C VAL A 96 10.01 12.61 -0.54
N SER A 97 10.38 12.80 -1.81
CA SER A 97 11.71 12.46 -2.30
C SER A 97 12.79 13.35 -1.68
N ASP A 98 12.51 14.65 -1.56
CA ASP A 98 13.42 15.63 -0.99
C ASP A 98 13.63 15.41 0.52
N ALA A 99 12.57 15.06 1.26
CA ALA A 99 12.68 14.65 2.66
C ALA A 99 13.61 13.44 2.83
N GLY A 100 13.52 12.47 1.91
CA GLY A 100 14.40 11.30 1.91
C GLY A 100 15.88 11.65 1.70
N LEU A 101 16.21 12.68 0.92
CA LEU A 101 17.58 13.14 0.72
C LEU A 101 18.23 13.66 2.02
N THR A 102 17.44 14.25 2.89
CA THR A 102 17.88 14.74 4.22
C THR A 102 17.69 13.71 5.33
N GLN A 103 17.30 12.47 4.99
CA GLN A 103 17.03 11.40 5.93
C GLN A 103 15.93 11.77 6.95
N GLN A 104 14.97 12.56 6.52
CA GLN A 104 13.83 13.01 7.30
C GLN A 104 12.53 12.46 6.73
N THR A 105 11.50 12.40 7.54
CA THR A 105 10.14 12.14 7.09
C THR A 105 9.47 13.43 6.61
N LEU A 106 8.37 13.30 5.88
CA LEU A 106 7.59 14.44 5.44
C LEU A 106 7.09 15.32 6.61
N PHE A 107 6.92 14.73 7.80
CA PHE A 107 6.46 15.45 9.00
C PHE A 107 7.57 16.19 9.75
N GLU A 108 8.83 15.88 9.49
CA GLU A 108 10.00 16.49 10.12
C GLU A 108 10.55 17.67 9.34
N ILE A 109 10.25 17.75 8.02
CA ILE A 109 10.70 18.84 7.17
C ILE A 109 9.86 20.10 7.36
N ALA A 110 10.48 21.26 7.24
CA ALA A 110 9.76 22.53 7.35
C ALA A 110 8.91 22.79 6.08
N ARG A 111 7.65 23.14 6.27
CA ARG A 111 6.75 23.49 5.16
C ARG A 111 7.26 24.63 4.29
N THR A 112 8.10 25.50 4.86
CA THR A 112 8.70 26.64 4.17
C THR A 112 9.79 26.27 3.15
N ASP A 113 10.32 25.05 3.25
CA ASP A 113 11.39 24.56 2.37
C ASP A 113 10.86 24.07 1.01
N PHE A 114 9.53 24.03 0.85
CA PHE A 114 8.86 23.52 -0.33
C PHE A 114 7.84 24.49 -0.90
N HIS A 115 7.49 24.25 -2.15
CA HIS A 115 6.32 24.92 -2.72
C HIS A 115 5.08 24.47 -1.92
N ARG A 116 4.38 25.44 -1.35
CA ARG A 116 3.27 25.22 -0.40
C ARG A 116 2.27 24.16 -0.85
N GLN A 117 1.84 24.23 -2.12
CA GLN A 117 0.87 23.28 -2.66
C GLN A 117 1.42 21.85 -2.74
N THR A 118 2.70 21.68 -3.05
CA THR A 118 3.36 20.37 -3.14
C THR A 118 3.43 19.70 -1.78
N TYR A 119 3.82 20.45 -0.76
CA TYR A 119 3.88 19.96 0.62
C TYR A 119 2.49 19.61 1.16
N ASP A 120 1.54 20.56 1.08
CA ASP A 120 0.19 20.34 1.59
C ASP A 120 -0.50 19.15 0.94
N ARG A 121 -0.38 18.98 -0.38
CA ARG A 121 -0.92 17.85 -1.13
C ARG A 121 -0.29 16.52 -0.69
N ALA A 122 1.01 16.50 -0.40
CA ALA A 122 1.68 15.30 0.09
C ALA A 122 1.21 14.91 1.49
N ILE A 123 1.11 15.87 2.41
CA ILE A 123 0.59 15.67 3.76
C ILE A 123 -0.88 15.20 3.75
N GLU A 124 -1.72 15.81 2.93
CA GLU A 124 -3.12 15.42 2.78
C GLU A 124 -3.25 13.98 2.28
N SER A 125 -2.46 13.62 1.27
CA SER A 125 -2.45 12.27 0.70
C SER A 125 -2.04 11.21 1.73
N ILE A 126 -0.95 11.43 2.48
CA ILE A 126 -0.50 10.45 3.49
C ILE A 126 -1.48 10.37 4.66
N ASN A 127 -2.03 11.49 5.12
CA ASN A 127 -3.02 11.50 6.19
C ASN A 127 -4.31 10.77 5.79
N GLY A 128 -4.75 10.91 4.54
CA GLY A 128 -5.89 10.18 4.01
C GLY A 128 -5.67 8.66 4.04
N VAL A 129 -4.50 8.20 3.57
CA VAL A 129 -4.13 6.78 3.61
C VAL A 129 -4.05 6.26 5.05
N VAL A 130 -3.38 6.99 5.93
CA VAL A 130 -3.22 6.60 7.35
C VAL A 130 -4.57 6.50 8.04
N ALA A 131 -5.47 7.47 7.83
CA ALA A 131 -6.81 7.45 8.42
C ALA A 131 -7.64 6.24 7.95
N GLU A 132 -7.54 5.87 6.67
CA GLU A 132 -8.25 4.71 6.12
C GLU A 132 -7.70 3.40 6.71
N VAL A 133 -6.37 3.24 6.76
CA VAL A 133 -5.72 2.06 7.35
C VAL A 133 -6.01 1.96 8.85
N GLU A 134 -5.94 3.07 9.58
CA GLU A 134 -6.30 3.11 11.00
C GLU A 134 -7.75 2.69 11.25
N GLY A 135 -8.68 3.12 10.39
CA GLY A 135 -10.09 2.70 10.44
C GLY A 135 -10.24 1.19 10.26
N LEU A 136 -9.53 0.58 9.32
CA LEU A 136 -9.53 -0.88 9.11
C LEU A 136 -9.00 -1.63 10.34
N ILE A 137 -7.89 -1.17 10.90
CA ILE A 137 -7.28 -1.77 12.10
C ILE A 137 -8.24 -1.69 13.30
N LYS A 138 -8.85 -0.52 13.54
CA LYS A 138 -9.82 -0.34 14.64
C LYS A 138 -11.01 -1.26 14.48
N THR A 139 -11.53 -1.43 13.26
CA THR A 139 -12.63 -2.34 12.98
C THR A 139 -12.23 -3.79 13.22
N ALA A 140 -11.08 -4.23 12.72
CA ALA A 140 -10.58 -5.59 12.89
C ALA A 140 -10.35 -5.95 14.37
N TRP A 141 -9.84 -5.00 15.16
CA TRP A 141 -9.55 -5.24 16.59
C TRP A 141 -10.73 -4.91 17.52
N GLY A 142 -11.92 -4.59 16.98
CA GLY A 142 -13.12 -4.27 17.77
C GLY A 142 -12.99 -2.99 18.60
N ARG A 143 -12.06 -2.11 18.27
CA ARG A 143 -11.89 -0.81 18.93
C ARG A 143 -12.74 0.23 18.19
N LYS A 144 -13.68 0.85 18.91
CA LYS A 144 -14.47 1.99 18.42
C LYS A 144 -13.71 3.30 18.58
#